data_71d62a26a9cfe2ab62f55a6fe86d0d94
#
_entry.id   71d62a26a9cfe2ab62f55a6fe86d0d94
#
_cell.length_a   1.000
_cell.length_b   1.000
_cell.length_c   1.000
_cell.angle_alpha   90.00
_cell.angle_beta   90.00
_cell.angle_gamma   90.00
#
_symmetry.space_group_name_H-M   'P 1'
#
loop_
_entity.id
_entity.type
_entity.pdbx_description
1 polymer ?
#
loop_
_entity_poly.entity_id
_entity_poly.type
_entity_poly.pdbx_seq_one_letter_code
_entity_poly.pdbx_strand_id
1 'polypeptide(L)'
;MFDINSDDMLSKIHQYKLTRTDGWCYIVVHEVIASQKAKIHFIAVPNLVVQDADKQYFGTGESVDSALADCLEKIKSISITTLFPNLDEPYKPFDPPSEQNE
;
A
#
# COMPACT_ATOMS: atom_id res chain seq x y z
N MET A 1 -13.65 -3.91 -22.81
CA MET A 1 -13.86 -4.84 -21.70
C MET A 1 -12.80 -5.89 -21.70
N PHE A 2 -12.36 -6.28 -20.54
CA PHE A 2 -11.28 -7.26 -20.43
C PHE A 2 -11.86 -8.65 -20.24
N ASP A 3 -11.25 -9.62 -20.89
CA ASP A 3 -11.69 -11.00 -20.82
C ASP A 3 -10.84 -11.73 -19.79
N ILE A 4 -11.34 -11.86 -18.59
CA ILE A 4 -10.63 -12.52 -17.50
C ILE A 4 -11.52 -13.60 -16.91
N ASN A 5 -10.88 -14.53 -16.21
CA ASN A 5 -11.61 -15.62 -15.55
C ASN A 5 -12.42 -15.12 -14.39
N SER A 6 -13.38 -15.93 -13.95
CA SER A 6 -14.30 -15.51 -12.89
C SER A 6 -13.59 -15.23 -11.57
N ASP A 7 -12.44 -15.85 -11.33
CA ASP A 7 -11.71 -15.64 -10.09
C ASP A 7 -10.59 -14.61 -10.24
N ASP A 8 -10.39 -14.08 -11.43
CA ASP A 8 -9.32 -13.13 -11.67
C ASP A 8 -9.73 -11.74 -11.24
N MET A 9 -8.74 -10.93 -10.93
CA MET A 9 -8.94 -9.52 -10.66
C MET A 9 -7.83 -8.77 -11.35
N LEU A 10 -8.20 -7.86 -12.22
CA LEU A 10 -7.23 -7.03 -12.92
C LEU A 10 -7.28 -5.64 -12.32
N SER A 11 -6.14 -5.14 -11.91
CA SER A 11 -6.07 -3.84 -11.25
C SER A 11 -5.01 -2.97 -11.89
N LYS A 12 -5.26 -1.69 -11.89
CA LYS A 12 -4.23 -0.71 -12.19
C LYS A 12 -3.58 -0.33 -10.87
N ILE A 13 -2.27 -0.23 -10.86
CA ILE A 13 -1.53 0.03 -9.63
C ILE A 13 -1.06 1.47 -9.60
N HIS A 14 -1.34 2.16 -8.49
CA HIS A 14 -0.85 3.50 -8.22
C HIS A 14 0.05 3.40 -7.00
N GLN A 15 1.34 3.68 -7.16
CA GLN A 15 2.28 3.49 -6.08
C GLN A 15 2.77 4.82 -5.55
N TYR A 16 2.68 5.00 -4.25
CA TYR A 16 3.14 6.20 -3.56
C TYR A 16 4.17 5.81 -2.52
N LYS A 17 5.11 6.68 -2.25
CA LYS A 17 6.10 6.42 -1.21
C LYS A 17 5.81 7.36 -0.05
N LEU A 18 5.60 6.79 1.13
CA LEU A 18 5.40 7.56 2.35
C LEU A 18 6.73 7.55 3.11
N THR A 19 7.29 8.73 3.30
CA THR A 19 8.55 8.87 4.01
C THR A 19 8.29 9.54 5.34
N ARG A 20 8.79 8.93 6.40
CA ARG A 20 8.65 9.44 7.76
C ARG A 20 10.00 9.51 8.42
N THR A 21 10.03 10.08 9.63
CA THR A 21 11.27 10.12 10.37
C THR A 21 11.74 8.73 10.82
N ASP A 22 10.81 7.79 10.99
CA ASP A 22 11.17 6.44 11.44
C ASP A 22 11.30 5.45 10.30
N GLY A 23 11.23 5.91 9.05
CA GLY A 23 11.40 5.02 7.91
C GLY A 23 10.49 5.38 6.76
N TRP A 24 10.28 4.41 5.87
CA TRP A 24 9.43 4.65 4.71
C TRP A 24 8.72 3.36 4.34
N CYS A 25 7.64 3.52 3.58
CA CYS A 25 6.98 2.38 2.96
C CYS A 25 6.28 2.89 1.73
N TYR A 26 5.82 1.96 0.91
CA TYR A 26 4.96 2.32 -0.20
C TYR A 26 3.52 2.23 0.25
N ILE A 27 2.66 3.02 -0.37
CA ILE A 27 1.22 2.83 -0.30
C ILE A 27 0.81 2.49 -1.73
N VAL A 28 0.35 1.29 -1.94
CA VAL A 28 -0.03 0.83 -3.27
C VAL A 28 -1.54 0.83 -3.34
N VAL A 29 -2.10 1.66 -4.22
CA VAL A 29 -3.54 1.70 -4.40
C VAL A 29 -3.88 0.84 -5.60
N HIS A 30 -4.69 -0.18 -5.34
CA HIS A 30 -5.20 -1.06 -6.38
C HIS A 30 -6.53 -0.50 -6.87
N GLU A 31 -6.55 -0.10 -8.12
CA GLU A 31 -7.78 0.33 -8.75
C GLU A 31 -8.29 -0.86 -9.55
N VAL A 32 -9.30 -1.53 -9.05
CA VAL A 32 -9.82 -2.74 -9.68
C VAL A 32 -10.59 -2.33 -10.92
N ILE A 33 -10.13 -2.74 -12.08
CA ILE A 33 -10.75 -2.36 -13.34
C ILE A 33 -11.54 -3.50 -13.95
N ALA A 34 -11.31 -4.75 -13.51
CA ALA A 34 -12.11 -5.87 -13.97
C ALA A 34 -12.10 -6.96 -12.92
N SER A 35 -13.27 -7.35 -12.47
CA SER A 35 -13.43 -8.46 -11.54
C SER A 35 -14.90 -8.82 -11.48
N GLN A 36 -15.20 -10.10 -11.40
CA GLN A 36 -16.58 -10.53 -11.27
C GLN A 36 -17.01 -10.63 -9.81
N LYS A 37 -16.08 -10.51 -8.89
CA LYS A 37 -16.40 -10.71 -7.47
C LYS A 37 -16.16 -9.49 -6.60
N ALA A 38 -15.31 -8.57 -7.03
CA ALA A 38 -14.91 -7.47 -6.16
C ALA A 38 -16.06 -6.48 -6.00
N LYS A 39 -16.28 -6.07 -4.76
CA LYS A 39 -17.25 -5.04 -4.44
C LYS A 39 -16.60 -3.74 -4.09
N ILE A 40 -15.31 -3.78 -3.72
CA ILE A 40 -14.54 -2.60 -3.40
C ILE A 40 -13.55 -2.43 -4.53
N HIS A 41 -13.54 -1.25 -5.13
CA HIS A 41 -12.77 -1.02 -6.34
C HIS A 41 -11.49 -0.25 -6.12
N PHE A 42 -11.30 0.37 -4.97
CA PHE A 42 -10.06 1.12 -4.68
C PHE A 42 -9.59 0.71 -3.30
N ILE A 43 -8.43 0.08 -3.24
CA ILE A 43 -7.87 -0.45 -2.00
C ILE A 43 -6.44 0.04 -1.88
N ALA A 44 -6.12 0.75 -0.80
CA ALA A 44 -4.77 1.24 -0.54
C ALA A 44 -4.10 0.33 0.48
N VAL A 45 -2.93 -0.17 0.15
CA VAL A 45 -2.22 -1.17 0.95
C VAL A 45 -0.84 -0.66 1.29
N PRO A 46 -0.51 -0.49 2.58
CA PRO A 46 0.88 -0.21 2.94
C PRO A 46 1.73 -1.43 2.61
N ASN A 47 2.86 -1.20 1.97
CA ASN A 47 3.65 -2.28 1.40
C ASN A 47 5.15 -2.00 1.48
N LEU A 48 5.93 -3.04 1.75
CA LEU A 48 7.38 -2.97 1.67
C LEU A 48 7.87 -4.05 0.72
N VAL A 49 7.51 -3.92 -0.53
CA VAL A 49 7.97 -4.81 -1.60
C VAL A 49 7.62 -6.27 -1.34
N VAL A 50 8.20 -6.87 -0.29
CA VAL A 50 8.01 -8.29 -0.02
C VAL A 50 6.95 -8.55 1.04
N GLN A 51 6.39 -7.51 1.63
CA GLN A 51 5.45 -7.69 2.72
C GLN A 51 4.39 -6.59 2.68
N ASP A 52 3.12 -6.99 2.76
CA ASP A 52 2.03 -6.04 2.95
C ASP A 52 1.78 -5.87 4.43
N ALA A 53 1.32 -4.70 4.84
CA ALA A 53 0.86 -4.51 6.19
C ALA A 53 -0.41 -5.32 6.43
N ASP A 54 -0.77 -5.48 7.69
CA ASP A 54 -1.99 -6.20 8.04
C ASP A 54 -3.22 -5.51 7.46
N LYS A 55 -4.25 -6.29 7.19
CA LYS A 55 -5.46 -5.77 6.54
C LYS A 55 -6.12 -4.65 7.31
N GLN A 56 -5.95 -4.59 8.62
CA GLN A 56 -6.56 -3.53 9.42
C GLN A 56 -6.06 -2.15 9.00
N TYR A 57 -4.92 -2.09 8.31
CA TYR A 57 -4.34 -0.83 7.87
C TYR A 57 -4.66 -0.48 6.43
N PHE A 58 -5.40 -1.33 5.73
CA PHE A 58 -5.78 -1.06 4.36
C PHE A 58 -6.80 0.08 4.33
N GLY A 59 -6.71 0.92 3.32
CA GLY A 59 -7.68 1.96 3.10
C GLY A 59 -8.58 1.61 1.92
N THR A 60 -9.80 2.06 1.95
CA THR A 60 -10.73 1.85 0.84
C THR A 60 -11.46 3.15 0.55
N GLY A 61 -12.01 3.25 -0.64
CA GLY A 61 -12.74 4.44 -1.01
C GLY A 61 -13.31 4.28 -2.40
N GLU A 62 -13.83 5.38 -2.93
CA GLU A 62 -14.44 5.39 -4.24
C GLU A 62 -13.54 6.04 -5.28
N SER A 63 -12.32 6.36 -4.92
CA SER A 63 -11.33 6.89 -5.82
C SER A 63 -9.96 6.56 -5.27
N VAL A 64 -8.93 6.77 -6.09
CA VAL A 64 -7.55 6.61 -5.62
C VAL A 64 -7.31 7.52 -4.43
N ASP A 65 -7.74 8.78 -4.53
CA ASP A 65 -7.48 9.73 -3.45
C ASP A 65 -8.20 9.37 -2.18
N SER A 66 -9.45 8.91 -2.25
CA SER A 66 -10.18 8.58 -1.03
C SER A 66 -9.63 7.33 -0.37
N ALA A 67 -9.23 6.33 -1.16
CA ALA A 67 -8.63 5.12 -0.60
C ALA A 67 -7.29 5.45 0.05
N LEU A 68 -6.49 6.28 -0.62
CA LEU A 68 -5.21 6.70 -0.08
C LEU A 68 -5.39 7.47 1.22
N ALA A 69 -6.34 8.41 1.25
CA ALA A 69 -6.62 9.20 2.44
C ALA A 69 -7.07 8.32 3.60
N ASP A 70 -7.91 7.33 3.32
CA ASP A 70 -8.38 6.42 4.36
C ASP A 70 -7.22 5.62 4.94
N CYS A 71 -6.34 5.12 4.07
CA CYS A 71 -5.17 4.39 4.52
C CYS A 71 -4.25 5.28 5.37
N LEU A 72 -3.96 6.48 4.89
CA LEU A 72 -3.09 7.40 5.61
C LEU A 72 -3.65 7.75 6.98
N GLU A 73 -4.97 7.90 7.06
CA GLU A 73 -5.60 8.20 8.35
C GLU A 73 -5.41 7.04 9.32
N LYS A 74 -5.52 5.81 8.84
CA LYS A 74 -5.40 4.63 9.70
C LYS A 74 -3.97 4.44 10.20
N ILE A 75 -2.98 4.83 9.42
CA ILE A 75 -1.59 4.56 9.79
C ILE A 75 -0.86 5.77 10.33
N LYS A 76 -1.52 6.91 10.45
CA LYS A 76 -0.78 8.14 10.73
C LYS A 76 -0.07 8.11 12.08
N SER A 77 -0.57 7.38 13.06
CA SER A 77 0.11 7.27 14.34
C SER A 77 0.74 5.90 14.55
N ILE A 78 0.85 5.10 13.49
CA ILE A 78 1.42 3.77 13.58
C ILE A 78 2.83 3.80 13.01
N SER A 79 3.81 3.31 13.76
CA SER A 79 5.19 3.35 13.30
C SER A 79 5.42 2.36 12.16
N ILE A 80 6.46 2.60 11.39
CA ILE A 80 6.81 1.69 10.29
C ILE A 80 7.11 0.30 10.82
N THR A 81 7.78 0.20 11.98
CA THR A 81 8.09 -1.13 12.52
C THR A 81 6.84 -1.85 13.01
N THR A 82 5.81 -1.11 13.41
CA THR A 82 4.54 -1.73 13.78
C THR A 82 3.78 -2.19 12.56
N LEU A 83 3.84 -1.42 11.47
CA LEU A 83 3.19 -1.82 10.24
C LEU A 83 3.81 -3.09 9.66
N PHE A 84 5.11 -3.26 9.84
CA PHE A 84 5.83 -4.39 9.25
C PHE A 84 6.68 -5.07 10.32
N PRO A 85 6.01 -5.78 11.26
CA PRO A 85 6.73 -6.30 12.43
C PRO A 85 7.64 -7.48 12.15
N ASN A 86 7.50 -8.12 10.99
CA ASN A 86 8.29 -9.30 10.69
C ASN A 86 9.50 -9.01 9.84
N LEU A 87 9.93 -7.76 9.77
CA LEU A 87 11.13 -7.45 9.02
C LEU A 87 12.35 -7.97 9.73
N ASP A 88 13.25 -8.56 8.95
CA ASP A 88 14.48 -9.06 9.49
C ASP A 88 15.50 -7.96 9.59
N GLU A 89 16.40 -8.12 10.53
CA GLU A 89 17.56 -7.29 10.53
C GLU A 89 18.47 -7.73 9.42
N PRO A 90 19.16 -6.90 8.79
CA PRO A 90 19.33 -5.48 9.10
C PRO A 90 18.53 -4.58 8.19
N TYR A 91 17.23 -4.74 8.17
CA TYR A 91 16.39 -3.87 7.36
C TYR A 91 16.71 -2.41 7.66
N LYS A 92 16.82 -1.62 6.61
CA LYS A 92 17.08 -0.20 6.76
C LYS A 92 15.86 0.53 6.28
N PRO A 93 15.08 1.07 7.18
CA PRO A 93 13.88 1.78 6.74
C PRO A 93 14.18 2.96 5.85
N PHE A 94 15.37 3.55 5.95
CA PHE A 94 15.69 4.62 5.10
C PHE A 94 16.46 4.14 3.95
N ASP A 95 16.08 4.49 2.81
CA ASP A 95 16.67 4.11 1.79
C ASP A 95 17.72 4.86 1.41
N PRO A 96 18.39 4.91 1.10
CA PRO A 96 19.26 5.49 0.76
C PRO A 96 19.50 6.18 0.07
N PRO A 97 20.01 6.15 -0.22
CA PRO A 97 20.78 6.83 -0.66
C PRO A 97 20.56 7.51 -1.71
N SER A 98 20.00 7.14 -2.29
CA SER A 98 19.82 7.77 -3.39
C SER A 98 19.22 8.97 -3.17
N GLU A 99 18.83 9.22 -2.17
CA GLU A 99 18.33 10.33 -2.00
C GLU A 99 18.80 10.88 -0.92
N GLN A 100 19.47 10.60 -0.49
CA GLN A 100 19.86 11.02 0.47
C GLN A 100 20.73 11.61 0.53
N ASN A 101 21.00 11.75 0.39
CA ASN A 101 21.59 12.12 0.50
C ASN A 101 21.71 12.83 0.31
N GLU A 102 21.29 13.08 0.24
CA GLU A 102 21.12 13.47 0.00
C GLU A 102 21.16 13.89 0.14
#